data_653eddf92ef6277280cc8bb5cdcce9e5
#
_entry.id   653eddf92ef6277280cc8bb5cdcce9e5
#
_cell.length_a   1.000
_cell.length_b   1.000
_cell.length_c   1.000
_cell.angle_alpha   90.00
_cell.angle_beta   90.00
_cell.angle_gamma   90.00
#
_symmetry.space_group_name_H-M   'P 1'
#
loop_
_entity.id
_entity.type
_entity.pdbx_description
1 polymer ?
#
loop_
_entity_poly.entity_id
_entity_poly.type
_entity_poly.pdbx_seq_one_letter_code
_entity_poly.pdbx_strand_id
1 'polypeptide(L)'
;MFNIVLYQPEIPPNTGNIIRLCANTGCRLHLVEPLGFDLNDKKLRRAGLDYHEWADVKTHPDLQSACSVEGNIYAISTRGTRLYTEAHLKAGDTLVFGPETRGLPDSYLKTVDQDRILRIPMLKNSRSLNLSNAVAVLVYEGLRQNNFSDESD
;
A
#
# COMPACT_ATOMS: atom_id res chain seq x y z
N MET A 1 5.13 0.49 11.66
CA MET A 1 5.87 1.52 10.87
C MET A 1 4.88 2.36 10.05
N PHE A 2 4.47 1.95 8.90
CA PHE A 2 3.53 2.69 8.05
C PHE A 2 2.15 2.03 8.04
N ASN A 3 1.13 2.82 7.66
CA ASN A 3 -0.18 2.31 7.33
C ASN A 3 -0.28 2.14 5.82
N ILE A 4 -0.53 0.92 5.37
CA ILE A 4 -0.69 0.59 3.95
C ILE A 4 -2.17 0.43 3.68
N VAL A 5 -2.70 1.20 2.73
CA VAL A 5 -4.10 1.13 2.33
C VAL A 5 -4.17 0.63 0.89
N LEU A 6 -4.88 -0.47 0.67
CA LEU A 6 -5.18 -0.99 -0.66
C LEU A 6 -6.64 -0.68 -0.98
N TYR A 7 -6.85 0.17 -1.97
CA TYR A 7 -8.19 0.54 -2.43
C TYR A 7 -8.71 -0.50 -3.41
N GLN A 8 -9.72 -1.25 -2.97
CA GLN A 8 -10.41 -2.26 -3.78
C GLN A 8 -9.46 -3.22 -4.52
N PRO A 9 -8.55 -3.90 -3.79
CA PRO A 9 -7.60 -4.81 -4.44
C PRO A 9 -8.34 -5.95 -5.13
N GLU A 10 -7.78 -6.42 -6.27
CA GLU A 10 -8.47 -7.32 -7.18
C GLU A 10 -7.85 -8.73 -7.24
N ILE A 11 -6.54 -8.82 -7.06
CA ILE A 11 -5.76 -10.04 -7.31
C ILE A 11 -5.28 -10.66 -6.01
N PRO A 12 -5.84 -11.82 -5.58
CA PRO A 12 -5.54 -12.40 -4.28
C PRO A 12 -4.04 -12.64 -3.99
N PRO A 13 -3.23 -13.17 -4.91
CA PRO A 13 -1.80 -13.35 -4.62
C PRO A 13 -1.05 -12.06 -4.27
N ASN A 14 -1.42 -10.93 -4.86
CA ASN A 14 -0.81 -9.64 -4.52
C ASN A 14 -1.11 -9.26 -3.07
N THR A 15 -2.36 -9.37 -2.67
CA THR A 15 -2.76 -9.09 -1.28
C THR A 15 -2.06 -10.03 -0.31
N GLY A 16 -1.94 -11.32 -0.63
CA GLY A 16 -1.21 -12.29 0.18
C GLY A 16 0.26 -11.89 0.39
N ASN A 17 0.95 -11.51 -0.67
CA ASN A 17 2.33 -11.04 -0.60
C ASN A 17 2.46 -9.76 0.25
N ILE A 18 1.50 -8.85 0.13
CA ILE A 18 1.49 -7.61 0.90
C ILE A 18 1.22 -7.87 2.38
N ILE A 19 0.35 -8.81 2.72
CA ILE A 19 0.12 -9.22 4.12
C ILE A 19 1.44 -9.68 4.75
N ARG A 20 2.19 -10.54 4.05
CA ARG A 20 3.49 -11.00 4.53
C ARG A 20 4.50 -9.87 4.65
N LEU A 21 4.56 -8.99 3.66
CA LEU A 21 5.43 -7.82 3.71
C LEU A 21 5.14 -6.96 4.94
N CYS A 22 3.88 -6.68 5.20
CA CYS A 22 3.47 -5.87 6.35
C CYS A 22 3.85 -6.54 7.67
N ALA A 23 3.66 -7.85 7.77
CA ALA A 23 4.07 -8.61 8.95
C ALA A 23 5.58 -8.55 9.18
N ASN A 24 6.37 -8.63 8.09
CA ASN A 24 7.84 -8.58 8.18
C ASN A 24 8.38 -7.19 8.53
N THR A 25 7.63 -6.14 8.25
CA THR A 25 8.11 -4.75 8.36
C THR A 25 7.42 -3.94 9.44
N GLY A 26 6.48 -4.54 10.17
CA GLY A 26 5.71 -3.82 11.19
C GLY A 26 4.70 -2.83 10.63
N CYS A 27 4.40 -2.89 9.33
CA CYS A 27 3.36 -2.08 8.73
C CYS A 27 1.97 -2.65 9.04
N ARG A 28 0.98 -1.78 9.09
CA ARG A 28 -0.43 -2.16 9.26
C ARG A 28 -1.11 -2.14 7.90
N LEU A 29 -1.91 -3.17 7.62
CA LEU A 29 -2.60 -3.28 6.33
C LEU A 29 -4.09 -3.00 6.48
N HIS A 30 -4.59 -2.13 5.63
CA HIS A 30 -6.00 -1.74 5.54
C HIS A 30 -6.50 -2.03 4.13
N LEU A 31 -7.55 -2.84 4.01
CA LEU A 31 -8.20 -3.17 2.74
C LEU A 31 -9.53 -2.42 2.64
N VAL A 32 -9.72 -1.70 1.55
CA VAL A 32 -10.97 -0.96 1.29
C VAL A 32 -11.86 -1.79 0.38
N GLU A 33 -13.07 -2.08 0.86
CA GLU A 33 -14.07 -2.83 0.11
C GLU A 33 -14.71 -1.99 -1.01
N PRO A 34 -15.26 -2.62 -2.06
CA PRO A 34 -15.33 -4.07 -2.26
C PRO A 34 -14.00 -4.66 -2.72
N LEU A 35 -13.71 -5.85 -2.22
CA LEU A 35 -12.55 -6.63 -2.65
C LEU A 35 -12.92 -7.43 -3.89
N GLY A 36 -11.99 -7.62 -4.80
CA GLY A 36 -12.18 -8.45 -5.99
C GLY A 36 -12.11 -9.96 -5.70
N PHE A 37 -12.05 -10.34 -4.44
CA PHE A 37 -11.93 -11.72 -3.98
C PHE A 37 -12.49 -11.85 -2.56
N ASP A 38 -12.71 -13.08 -2.13
CA ASP A 38 -13.08 -13.40 -0.76
C ASP A 38 -11.80 -13.57 0.08
N LEU A 39 -11.79 -13.08 1.33
CA LEU A 39 -10.66 -13.28 2.25
C LEU A 39 -10.41 -14.76 2.57
N ASN A 40 -11.39 -15.63 2.32
CA ASN A 40 -11.24 -17.09 2.42
C ASN A 40 -10.78 -17.74 1.11
N ASP A 41 -10.44 -16.93 0.09
CA ASP A 41 -9.99 -17.45 -1.20
C ASP A 41 -8.76 -18.35 -1.05
N LYS A 42 -8.78 -19.50 -1.74
CA LYS A 42 -7.71 -20.49 -1.66
C LYS A 42 -6.38 -19.95 -2.16
N LYS A 43 -6.39 -19.07 -3.18
CA LYS A 43 -5.18 -18.45 -3.73
C LYS A 43 -4.53 -17.52 -2.72
N LEU A 44 -5.35 -16.81 -1.95
CA LEU A 44 -4.88 -15.97 -0.87
C LEU A 44 -4.27 -16.83 0.25
N ARG A 45 -4.94 -17.91 0.62
CA ARG A 45 -4.47 -18.84 1.66
C ARG A 45 -3.22 -19.62 1.24
N ARG A 46 -3.05 -19.88 -0.07
CA ARG A 46 -1.85 -20.54 -0.62
C ARG A 46 -0.57 -19.72 -0.45
N ALA A 47 -0.66 -18.45 -0.11
CA ALA A 47 0.49 -17.64 0.24
C ALA A 47 1.22 -18.15 1.48
N GLY A 48 0.67 -19.16 2.18
CA GLY A 48 1.31 -19.79 3.34
C GLY A 48 1.37 -18.88 4.55
N LEU A 49 0.35 -18.01 4.71
CA LEU A 49 0.31 -17.03 5.78
C LEU A 49 -0.09 -17.68 7.12
N ASP A 50 0.64 -17.34 8.17
CA ASP A 50 0.33 -17.73 9.54
C ASP A 50 -0.78 -16.85 10.13
N TYR A 51 -1.41 -17.32 11.21
CA TYR A 51 -2.42 -16.57 11.94
C TYR A 51 -1.93 -15.18 12.34
N HIS A 52 -0.69 -15.07 12.79
CA HIS A 52 -0.10 -13.80 13.21
C HIS A 52 -0.01 -12.78 12.06
N GLU A 53 0.25 -13.23 10.84
CA GLU A 53 0.34 -12.37 9.67
C GLU A 53 -1.02 -11.74 9.32
N TRP A 54 -2.12 -12.43 9.65
CA TRP A 54 -3.49 -11.93 9.44
C TRP A 54 -4.00 -11.00 10.55
N ALA A 55 -3.39 -11.06 11.72
CA ALA A 55 -3.94 -10.42 12.92
C ALA A 55 -4.13 -8.90 12.78
N ASP A 56 -3.27 -8.24 12.01
CA ASP A 56 -3.29 -6.79 11.83
C ASP A 56 -3.94 -6.32 10.53
N VAL A 57 -4.58 -7.24 9.79
CA VAL A 57 -5.30 -6.90 8.56
C VAL A 57 -6.69 -6.41 8.91
N LYS A 58 -7.05 -5.21 8.48
CA LYS A 58 -8.37 -4.61 8.72
C LYS A 58 -9.06 -4.30 7.40
N THR A 59 -10.37 -4.50 7.35
CA THR A 59 -11.20 -4.11 6.22
C THR A 59 -12.01 -2.86 6.56
N HIS A 60 -12.24 -2.02 5.56
CA HIS A 60 -12.97 -0.76 5.70
C HIS A 60 -13.97 -0.59 4.57
N PRO A 61 -15.12 0.05 4.82
CA PRO A 61 -16.12 0.27 3.76
C PRO A 61 -15.71 1.34 2.74
N ASP A 62 -14.81 2.25 3.11
CA ASP A 62 -14.39 3.37 2.27
C ASP A 62 -12.98 3.85 2.61
N LEU A 63 -12.41 4.71 1.76
CA LEU A 63 -11.09 5.29 1.96
C LEU A 63 -11.02 6.19 3.20
N GLN A 64 -12.08 6.91 3.49
CA GLN A 64 -12.11 7.82 4.64
C GLN A 64 -11.89 7.05 5.95
N SER A 65 -12.58 5.92 6.11
CA SER A 65 -12.40 5.06 7.28
C SER A 65 -10.99 4.49 7.36
N ALA A 66 -10.44 4.06 6.21
CA ALA A 66 -9.12 3.44 6.14
C ALA A 66 -7.99 4.45 6.43
N CYS A 67 -8.19 5.71 6.09
CA CYS A 67 -7.20 6.77 6.21
C CYS A 67 -7.38 7.65 7.45
N SER A 68 -8.25 7.27 8.38
CA SER A 68 -8.51 8.03 9.61
C SER A 68 -7.44 7.78 10.68
N VAL A 69 -6.19 8.02 10.33
CA VAL A 69 -5.02 7.84 11.21
C VAL A 69 -4.22 9.14 11.28
N GLU A 70 -3.41 9.27 12.30
CA GLU A 70 -2.47 10.39 12.41
C GLU A 70 -1.34 10.24 11.38
N GLY A 71 -0.74 11.36 11.00
CA GLY A 71 0.34 11.38 10.04
C GLY A 71 -0.11 11.89 8.67
N ASN A 72 0.83 11.92 7.73
CA ASN A 72 0.56 12.34 6.37
C ASN A 72 0.03 11.18 5.53
N ILE A 73 -0.77 11.52 4.53
CA ILE A 73 -1.34 10.55 3.59
C ILE A 73 -0.74 10.81 2.21
N TYR A 74 -0.13 9.78 1.64
CA TYR A 74 0.45 9.82 0.30
C TYR A 74 -0.30 8.85 -0.60
N ALA A 75 -0.66 9.31 -1.79
CA ALA A 75 -1.25 8.47 -2.83
C ALA A 75 -0.16 8.03 -3.81
N ILE A 76 -0.11 6.76 -4.13
CA ILE A 76 0.87 6.21 -5.07
C ILE A 76 0.17 5.99 -6.41
N SER A 77 0.63 6.71 -7.43
CA SER A 77 -0.02 6.71 -8.74
C SER A 77 1.00 6.99 -9.85
N THR A 78 0.78 6.36 -11.00
CA THR A 78 1.56 6.67 -12.21
C THR A 78 1.34 8.10 -12.70
N ARG A 79 0.27 8.75 -12.23
CA ARG A 79 -0.06 10.15 -12.55
C ARG A 79 0.60 11.16 -11.63
N GLY A 80 1.34 10.69 -10.64
CA GLY A 80 2.09 11.58 -9.75
C GLY A 80 3.21 12.28 -10.51
N THR A 81 3.51 13.51 -10.10
CA THR A 81 4.63 14.28 -10.66
C THR A 81 5.86 14.25 -9.77
N ARG A 82 5.69 13.90 -8.52
CA ARG A 82 6.77 13.83 -7.53
C ARG A 82 7.28 12.39 -7.43
N LEU A 83 8.60 12.22 -7.46
CA LEU A 83 9.19 10.90 -7.26
C LEU A 83 9.00 10.45 -5.80
N TYR A 84 8.76 9.15 -5.62
CA TYR A 84 8.56 8.57 -4.29
C TYR A 84 9.75 8.80 -3.35
N THR A 85 10.95 8.97 -3.90
CA THR A 85 12.16 9.24 -3.12
C THR A 85 12.27 10.66 -2.60
N GLU A 86 11.48 11.58 -3.14
CA GLU A 86 11.52 13.00 -2.75
C GLU A 86 10.65 13.30 -1.53
N ALA A 87 9.73 12.41 -1.18
CA ALA A 87 8.88 12.58 -0.01
C ALA A 87 9.63 12.19 1.27
N HIS A 88 9.39 12.93 2.32
CA HIS A 88 9.94 12.63 3.65
C HIS A 88 8.95 11.75 4.41
N LEU A 89 9.10 10.43 4.26
CA LEU A 89 8.22 9.44 4.87
C LEU A 89 8.59 9.24 6.34
N LYS A 90 7.58 9.32 7.21
CA LYS A 90 7.75 9.17 8.66
C LYS A 90 6.90 8.02 9.17
N ALA A 91 7.33 7.39 10.25
CA ALA A 91 6.52 6.39 10.94
C ALA A 91 5.13 6.95 11.27
N GLY A 92 4.10 6.17 10.99
CA GLY A 92 2.71 6.59 11.16
C GLY A 92 2.07 7.17 9.91
N ASP A 93 2.85 7.48 8.88
CA ASP A 93 2.29 7.94 7.60
C ASP A 93 1.52 6.83 6.90
N THR A 94 0.57 7.22 6.06
CA THR A 94 -0.28 6.32 5.29
C THR A 94 0.10 6.37 3.82
N LEU A 95 0.25 5.19 3.20
CA LEU A 95 0.54 5.02 1.78
C LEU A 95 -0.67 4.34 1.14
N VAL A 96 -1.31 5.03 0.19
CA VAL A 96 -2.55 4.56 -0.46
C VAL A 96 -2.25 4.09 -1.88
N PHE A 97 -2.63 2.84 -2.18
CA PHE A 97 -2.44 2.20 -3.48
C PHE A 97 -3.79 1.85 -4.10
N GLY A 98 -3.88 1.98 -5.42
CA GLY A 98 -5.08 1.63 -6.16
C GLY A 98 -5.16 0.16 -6.58
N PRO A 99 -6.33 -0.26 -7.08
CA PRO A 99 -6.51 -1.61 -7.62
C PRO A 99 -5.60 -1.85 -8.83
N GLU A 100 -5.24 -3.11 -9.03
CA GLU A 100 -4.21 -3.51 -9.98
C GLU A 100 -4.48 -3.08 -11.43
N THR A 101 -5.74 -3.14 -11.87
CA THR A 101 -6.10 -2.85 -13.27
C THR A 101 -6.46 -1.40 -13.53
N ARG A 102 -6.85 -0.63 -12.50
CA ARG A 102 -7.42 0.71 -12.68
C ARG A 102 -6.61 1.85 -12.05
N GLY A 103 -5.80 1.54 -11.03
CA GLY A 103 -5.17 2.56 -10.21
C GLY A 103 -6.19 3.34 -9.36
N LEU A 104 -5.72 4.34 -8.64
CA LEU A 104 -6.60 5.18 -7.82
C LEU A 104 -7.52 6.03 -8.70
N PRO A 105 -8.79 6.24 -8.29
CA PRO A 105 -9.72 7.05 -9.06
C PRO A 105 -9.26 8.51 -9.16
N ASP A 106 -9.52 9.14 -10.30
CA ASP A 106 -9.25 10.58 -10.50
C ASP A 106 -9.96 11.45 -9.47
N SER A 107 -11.19 11.07 -9.10
CA SER A 107 -11.98 11.79 -8.10
C SER A 107 -11.27 11.82 -6.75
N TYR A 108 -10.56 10.75 -6.38
CA TYR A 108 -9.76 10.73 -5.16
C TYR A 108 -8.48 11.55 -5.32
N LEU A 109 -7.75 11.36 -6.41
CA LEU A 109 -6.48 12.07 -6.65
C LEU A 109 -6.67 13.58 -6.68
N LYS A 110 -7.82 14.08 -7.12
CA LYS A 110 -8.15 15.52 -7.10
C LYS A 110 -8.27 16.08 -5.68
N THR A 111 -8.52 15.23 -4.69
CA THR A 111 -8.62 15.66 -3.28
C THR A 111 -7.26 15.65 -2.56
N VAL A 112 -6.23 15.11 -3.19
CA VAL A 112 -4.89 14.97 -2.61
C VAL A 112 -3.98 16.05 -3.16
N ASP A 113 -3.19 16.71 -2.30
CA ASP A 113 -2.20 17.68 -2.72
C ASP A 113 -1.20 17.05 -3.70
N GLN A 114 -0.83 17.79 -4.74
CA GLN A 114 0.06 17.28 -5.80
C GLN A 114 1.41 16.78 -5.26
N ASP A 115 1.94 17.41 -4.25
CA ASP A 115 3.21 17.01 -3.62
C ASP A 115 3.08 15.74 -2.77
N ARG A 116 1.86 15.26 -2.56
CA ARG A 116 1.57 13.98 -1.88
C ARG A 116 1.11 12.87 -2.81
N ILE A 117 1.13 13.09 -4.11
CA ILE A 117 0.92 12.06 -5.12
C ILE A 117 2.28 11.64 -5.65
N LEU A 118 2.69 10.44 -5.27
CA LEU A 118 4.05 9.95 -5.53
C LEU A 118 4.05 8.96 -6.69
N ARG A 119 5.11 9.02 -7.48
CA ARG A 119 5.31 8.17 -8.64
C ARG A 119 6.57 7.33 -8.48
N ILE A 120 6.47 6.05 -8.82
CA ILE A 120 7.64 5.19 -9.02
C ILE A 120 8.06 5.36 -10.49
N PRO A 121 9.32 5.73 -10.78
CA PRO A 121 9.73 5.94 -12.17
C PRO A 121 9.73 4.63 -12.95
N MET A 122 9.28 4.70 -14.20
CA MET A 122 9.24 3.58 -15.13
C MET A 122 9.67 4.05 -16.51
N LEU A 123 10.16 3.13 -17.33
CA LEU A 123 10.47 3.43 -18.71
C LEU A 123 9.20 3.83 -19.46
N LYS A 124 9.37 4.69 -20.47
CA LYS A 124 8.28 5.13 -21.32
C LYS A 124 7.62 3.92 -22.01
N ASN A 125 6.30 3.93 -22.07
CA ASN A 125 5.47 2.85 -22.63
C ASN A 125 5.50 1.53 -21.86
N SER A 126 5.99 1.54 -20.63
CA SER A 126 5.95 0.37 -19.75
C SER A 126 4.56 0.21 -19.13
N ARG A 127 4.22 -1.03 -18.76
CA ARG A 127 3.06 -1.31 -17.92
C ARG A 127 3.35 -0.90 -16.50
N SER A 128 2.29 -0.72 -15.71
CA SER A 128 2.40 -0.49 -14.27
C SER A 128 3.13 -1.64 -13.58
N LEU A 129 3.85 -1.35 -12.52
CA LEU A 129 4.45 -2.38 -11.68
C LEU A 129 3.37 -3.27 -11.06
N ASN A 130 3.72 -4.53 -10.82
CA ASN A 130 2.92 -5.40 -9.96
C ASN A 130 2.66 -4.69 -8.62
N LEU A 131 1.43 -4.77 -8.12
CA LEU A 131 1.03 -4.06 -6.91
C LEU A 131 1.89 -4.41 -5.71
N SER A 132 2.16 -5.69 -5.46
CA SER A 132 2.98 -6.10 -4.32
C SER A 132 4.41 -5.58 -4.43
N ASN A 133 4.96 -5.52 -5.64
CA ASN A 133 6.28 -4.93 -5.87
C ASN A 133 6.27 -3.42 -5.57
N ALA A 134 5.25 -2.71 -6.02
CA ALA A 134 5.11 -1.27 -5.75
C ALA A 134 5.04 -0.99 -4.24
N VAL A 135 4.26 -1.77 -3.51
CA VAL A 135 4.16 -1.63 -2.04
C VAL A 135 5.51 -1.88 -1.40
N ALA A 136 6.23 -2.93 -1.80
CA ALA A 136 7.54 -3.25 -1.26
C ALA A 136 8.55 -2.11 -1.51
N VAL A 137 8.55 -1.53 -2.70
CA VAL A 137 9.43 -0.40 -3.03
C VAL A 137 9.17 0.78 -2.08
N LEU A 138 7.91 1.16 -1.89
CA LEU A 138 7.55 2.27 -1.02
C LEU A 138 7.88 2.00 0.44
N VAL A 139 7.56 0.80 0.93
CA VAL A 139 7.81 0.42 2.33
C VAL A 139 9.32 0.45 2.63
N TYR A 140 10.14 -0.15 1.77
CA TYR A 140 11.58 -0.19 2.01
C TYR A 140 12.27 1.15 1.81
N GLU A 141 11.74 2.01 0.93
CA GLU A 141 12.22 3.40 0.88
C GLU A 141 11.91 4.13 2.19
N GLY A 142 10.70 3.95 2.71
CA GLY A 142 10.33 4.55 3.99
C GLY A 142 11.19 4.04 5.14
N LEU A 143 11.45 2.73 5.18
CA LEU A 143 12.36 2.14 6.18
C LEU A 143 13.77 2.71 6.05
N ARG A 144 14.29 2.80 4.84
CA ARG A 144 15.61 3.38 4.59
C ARG A 144 15.70 4.81 5.13
N GLN A 145 14.72 5.64 4.85
CA GLN A 145 14.68 7.03 5.33
C GLN A 145 14.67 7.12 6.86
N ASN A 146 14.11 6.11 7.52
CA ASN A 146 14.03 6.05 8.99
C ASN A 146 15.12 5.15 9.61
N ASN A 147 16.17 4.85 8.85
CA ASN A 147 17.33 4.07 9.30
C ASN A 147 16.96 2.67 9.81
N PHE A 148 15.88 2.08 9.27
CA PHE A 148 15.40 0.75 9.67
C PHE A 148 15.16 0.65 11.19
N SER A 149 14.66 1.74 11.80
CA SER A 149 14.58 1.87 13.27
C SER A 149 13.63 0.87 13.93
N ASP A 150 12.75 0.25 13.15
CA ASP A 150 11.84 -0.78 13.65
C ASP A 150 12.39 -2.20 13.44
N GLU A 151 13.60 -2.33 12.96
CA GLU A 151 14.26 -3.62 12.86
C GLU A 151 14.53 -4.11 14.29
N SER A 152 13.87 -5.17 14.68
CA SER A 152 14.12 -5.83 15.96
C SER A 152 15.31 -6.77 15.79
N ASP A 153 16.31 -6.53 16.53
CA ASP A 153 17.48 -7.44 16.61
C ASP A 153 17.09 -8.83 17.16
#